data_2f4ab0a558f7fce4bc5af2846d1b604f
#
_entry.id   2f4ab0a558f7fce4bc5af2846d1b604f
#
_cell.length_a   1.000
_cell.length_b   1.000
_cell.length_c   1.000
_cell.angle_alpha   90.00
_cell.angle_beta   90.00
_cell.angle_gamma   90.00
#
_symmetry.space_group_name_H-M   'P 1'
#
loop_
_entity.id
_entity.type
_entity.pdbx_description
1 polymer ?
#
loop_
_entity_poly.entity_id
_entity_poly.type
_entity_poly.pdbx_seq_one_letter_code
_entity_poly.pdbx_strand_id
1 'polypeptide(L)'
;MSAPQRRCGVLLHPPSLPGEGGCGTLGQAAADWISLLGRHGIGLWQLLPLAPTDGTGSPYSSPSGSALNPWLLDADQLVQQGYLEAGAVAVLPAGAGERLDPALQQRRSQALGEALRQAWPQQHPGRQRAFRRWCRREAFWLRDHCRFMVLRRLHDGLPWWQWPQPLARRHGRALARFDRQHAPLLLEEQLLQWQLQGQWQALRRQAHGLGVQLFGDLPFYVAHDSADVWSHPGLFSLAPGGGGSLEAQSGVPPDYFSATGQLWGTPVYRWWRHWLGGFAWWLGRLSRQLQLFDLLRLDHFRALQAYWRVPGGDPTAEKGSWRPSPGGPLLTLLWLHQALRGRLRGGRLPLVAEDLGVITPAVDALRDRFALPGMKILQFAFDGNDDNPYLPANIQGSRWVVYTGTHDNATALGWWQALDHASRQRLEHQLQAPVNAPGWQLLELALASPAELAVVPLQDLLGLGDEARFNSPGTTSGNWSWRLTTGLDAIAGPMRGFGEMASRYGR
;
A
#
# COMPACT_ATOMS: atom_id res chain seq x y z
N MET A 1 5.60 30.58 -11.88
CA MET A 1 5.38 29.38 -11.04
C MET A 1 6.73 28.99 -10.48
N SER A 2 6.91 28.97 -9.16
CA SER A 2 8.16 28.48 -8.54
C SER A 2 8.36 27.00 -8.97
N ALA A 3 9.64 26.64 -9.23
CA ALA A 3 9.98 25.23 -9.50
C ALA A 3 9.45 24.35 -8.37
N PRO A 4 8.95 23.13 -8.68
CA PRO A 4 8.52 22.21 -7.64
C PRO A 4 9.68 21.95 -6.68
N GLN A 5 9.40 22.04 -5.38
CA GLN A 5 10.41 21.76 -4.35
C GLN A 5 10.81 20.28 -4.48
N ARG A 6 12.10 20.03 -4.74
CA ARG A 6 12.68 18.70 -4.78
C ARG A 6 12.71 18.12 -3.37
N ARG A 7 12.43 16.84 -3.22
CA ARG A 7 12.36 16.15 -1.91
C ARG A 7 12.99 14.78 -1.97
N CYS A 8 13.31 14.25 -0.80
CA CYS A 8 13.73 12.87 -0.62
C CYS A 8 12.85 12.17 0.41
N GLY A 9 12.86 10.84 0.37
CA GLY A 9 12.07 10.01 1.26
C GLY A 9 12.61 8.61 1.45
N VAL A 10 12.06 7.92 2.45
CA VAL A 10 12.35 6.52 2.75
C VAL A 10 11.09 5.68 2.54
N LEU A 11 11.27 4.54 1.87
CA LEU A 11 10.28 3.46 1.81
C LEU A 11 10.48 2.55 3.02
N LEU A 12 9.48 2.49 3.90
CA LEU A 12 9.42 1.57 5.03
C LEU A 12 7.97 1.26 5.38
N HIS A 13 7.60 -0.03 5.43
CA HIS A 13 6.26 -0.42 5.84
C HIS A 13 6.13 -0.42 7.37
N PRO A 14 5.04 0.12 7.96
CA PRO A 14 4.89 0.21 9.42
C PRO A 14 5.07 -1.10 10.18
N PRO A 15 4.57 -2.27 9.73
CA PRO A 15 4.84 -3.55 10.39
C PRO A 15 6.33 -3.89 10.55
N SER A 16 7.19 -3.29 9.71
CA SER A 16 8.64 -3.48 9.77
C SER A 16 9.34 -2.63 10.82
N LEU A 17 8.66 -1.69 11.45
CA LEU A 17 9.20 -0.93 12.59
C LEU A 17 9.38 -1.83 13.81
N PRO A 18 10.25 -1.46 14.75
CA PRO A 18 10.35 -2.15 16.03
C PRO A 18 9.00 -2.17 16.77
N GLY A 19 8.70 -3.28 17.46
CA GLY A 19 7.47 -3.40 18.25
C GLY A 19 7.47 -4.67 19.08
N GLU A 20 7.02 -4.58 20.33
CA GLU A 20 7.03 -5.66 21.32
C GLU A 20 6.14 -6.86 20.92
N GLY A 21 5.07 -6.62 20.17
CA GLY A 21 4.18 -7.69 19.68
C GLY A 21 4.69 -8.43 18.45
N GLY A 22 5.96 -8.26 18.04
CA GLY A 22 6.48 -8.85 16.79
C GLY A 22 5.98 -8.17 15.51
N CYS A 23 5.45 -6.94 15.62
CA CYS A 23 4.97 -6.10 14.52
C CYS A 23 5.07 -4.63 14.93
N GLY A 24 5.54 -3.78 14.03
CA GLY A 24 5.45 -2.34 14.23
C GLY A 24 3.99 -1.88 14.19
N THR A 25 3.67 -0.89 15.03
CA THR A 25 2.31 -0.34 15.20
C THR A 25 2.28 1.15 14.86
N LEU A 26 1.07 1.75 14.86
CA LEU A 26 0.86 3.21 14.75
C LEU A 26 1.10 3.93 16.09
N GLY A 27 1.96 3.36 16.93
CA GLY A 27 2.32 3.86 18.25
C GLY A 27 3.63 4.64 18.28
N GLN A 28 4.35 4.50 19.41
CA GLN A 28 5.56 5.28 19.71
C GLN A 28 6.65 5.08 18.65
N ALA A 29 6.91 3.85 18.21
CA ALA A 29 7.95 3.58 17.21
C ALA A 29 7.68 4.32 15.87
N ALA A 30 6.41 4.40 15.43
CA ALA A 30 6.04 5.16 14.24
C ALA A 30 6.18 6.69 14.48
N ALA A 31 5.86 7.16 15.68
CA ALA A 31 6.04 8.57 16.06
C ALA A 31 7.53 8.96 16.10
N ASP A 32 8.37 8.10 16.66
CA ASP A 32 9.83 8.30 16.72
C ASP A 32 10.45 8.23 15.32
N TRP A 33 9.97 7.32 14.46
CA TRP A 33 10.37 7.25 13.07
C TRP A 33 10.08 8.56 12.32
N ILE A 34 8.87 9.10 12.45
CA ILE A 34 8.50 10.40 11.85
C ILE A 34 9.40 11.51 12.39
N SER A 35 9.70 11.49 13.69
CA SER A 35 10.61 12.46 14.33
C SER A 35 12.04 12.32 13.81
N LEU A 36 12.50 11.11 13.56
CA LEU A 36 13.83 10.84 12.98
C LEU A 36 13.91 11.39 11.55
N LEU A 37 12.90 11.15 10.71
CA LEU A 37 12.83 11.72 9.36
C LEU A 37 12.88 13.25 9.40
N GLY A 38 12.00 13.88 10.19
CA GLY A 38 11.91 15.34 10.28
C GLY A 38 13.21 15.99 10.77
N ARG A 39 13.88 15.41 11.78
CA ARG A 39 15.17 15.91 12.29
C ARG A 39 16.27 15.96 11.24
N HIS A 40 16.23 15.06 10.27
CA HIS A 40 17.25 14.99 9.22
C HIS A 40 16.77 15.57 7.87
N GLY A 41 15.66 16.33 7.85
CA GLY A 41 15.17 17.00 6.64
C GLY A 41 14.60 16.03 5.59
N ILE A 42 14.32 14.76 5.95
CA ILE A 42 13.75 13.76 5.06
C ILE A 42 12.24 14.00 4.98
N GLY A 43 11.78 14.63 3.90
CA GLY A 43 10.44 15.17 3.78
C GLY A 43 9.35 14.17 3.35
N LEU A 44 9.65 12.85 3.24
CA LEU A 44 8.68 11.88 2.77
C LEU A 44 8.87 10.51 3.42
N TRP A 45 7.77 9.93 3.89
CA TRP A 45 7.67 8.53 4.29
C TRP A 45 6.77 7.79 3.30
N GLN A 46 7.35 6.87 2.50
CA GLN A 46 6.58 5.99 1.64
C GLN A 46 6.22 4.72 2.37
N LEU A 47 4.93 4.34 2.25
CA LEU A 47 4.32 3.19 2.88
C LEU A 47 3.69 2.29 1.82
N LEU A 48 3.73 0.98 2.06
CA LEU A 48 2.93 0.02 1.30
C LEU A 48 1.45 0.12 1.71
N PRO A 49 0.50 -0.54 1.02
CA PRO A 49 -0.91 -0.46 1.39
C PRO A 49 -1.15 -0.78 2.86
N LEU A 50 -1.85 0.10 3.59
CA LEU A 50 -2.15 -0.08 5.02
C LEU A 50 -3.41 -0.92 5.27
N ALA A 51 -3.96 -1.55 4.24
CA ALA A 51 -5.15 -2.39 4.32
C ALA A 51 -4.85 -3.73 5.03
N PRO A 52 -5.87 -4.41 5.60
CA PRO A 52 -5.71 -5.76 6.11
C PRO A 52 -5.09 -6.68 5.08
N THR A 53 -4.31 -7.66 5.51
CA THR A 53 -3.66 -8.64 4.63
C THR A 53 -4.43 -9.96 4.63
N ASP A 54 -4.14 -10.79 3.65
CA ASP A 54 -4.52 -12.21 3.69
C ASP A 54 -3.57 -13.03 4.60
N GLY A 55 -3.70 -14.35 4.58
CA GLY A 55 -2.86 -15.25 5.38
C GLY A 55 -1.38 -15.26 4.98
N THR A 56 -1.01 -14.73 3.81
CA THR A 56 0.39 -14.60 3.37
C THR A 56 1.08 -13.36 3.92
N GLY A 57 0.32 -12.43 4.49
CA GLY A 57 0.82 -11.13 4.95
C GLY A 57 0.98 -10.09 3.84
N SER A 58 0.59 -10.41 2.59
CA SER A 58 0.71 -9.47 1.47
C SER A 58 -0.21 -8.26 1.63
N PRO A 59 0.31 -7.03 1.62
CA PRO A 59 -0.51 -5.82 1.66
C PRO A 59 -1.29 -5.58 0.36
N TYR A 60 -0.93 -6.27 -0.73
CA TYR A 60 -1.60 -6.17 -2.04
C TYR A 60 -2.77 -7.15 -2.18
N SER A 61 -2.81 -8.21 -1.35
CA SER A 61 -3.90 -9.19 -1.32
C SER A 61 -4.83 -8.93 -0.14
N SER A 62 -5.55 -7.80 -0.19
CA SER A 62 -6.35 -7.34 0.94
C SER A 62 -7.80 -7.84 0.88
N PRO A 63 -8.33 -8.39 2.00
CA PRO A 63 -9.76 -8.67 2.13
C PRO A 63 -10.64 -7.42 2.22
N SER A 64 -10.06 -6.23 2.34
CA SER A 64 -10.81 -4.96 2.38
C SER A 64 -9.92 -3.75 2.09
N GLY A 65 -9.99 -3.21 0.88
CA GLY A 65 -9.13 -2.14 0.41
C GLY A 65 -9.38 -0.75 1.03
N SER A 66 -10.45 -0.56 1.80
CA SER A 66 -10.79 0.72 2.45
C SER A 66 -10.47 0.75 3.95
N ALA A 67 -10.24 -0.40 4.57
CA ALA A 67 -9.94 -0.56 5.99
C ALA A 67 -8.45 -0.35 6.28
N LEU A 68 -8.10 -0.15 7.54
CA LEU A 68 -6.74 -0.20 8.04
C LEU A 68 -6.46 -1.58 8.65
N ASN A 69 -5.23 -2.06 8.53
CA ASN A 69 -4.82 -3.36 9.05
C ASN A 69 -4.83 -3.36 10.59
N PRO A 70 -5.63 -4.23 11.24
CA PRO A 70 -5.69 -4.31 12.70
C PRO A 70 -4.36 -4.61 13.38
N TRP A 71 -3.38 -5.19 12.69
CA TRP A 71 -2.04 -5.46 13.20
C TRP A 71 -1.31 -4.18 13.62
N LEU A 72 -1.67 -3.05 12.99
CA LEU A 72 -1.07 -1.74 13.22
C LEU A 72 -1.59 -1.04 14.49
N LEU A 73 -2.63 -1.58 15.14
CA LEU A 73 -3.22 -0.96 16.33
C LEU A 73 -2.26 -1.05 17.51
N ASP A 74 -1.90 0.09 18.06
CA ASP A 74 -1.04 0.20 19.23
C ASP A 74 -1.86 0.06 20.52
N ALA A 75 -1.54 -0.97 21.29
CA ALA A 75 -2.26 -1.29 22.52
C ALA A 75 -1.92 -0.34 23.68
N ASP A 76 -0.67 0.10 23.77
CA ASP A 76 -0.22 0.98 24.84
C ASP A 76 -0.85 2.37 24.73
N GLN A 77 -1.00 2.88 23.52
CA GLN A 77 -1.77 4.11 23.30
C GLN A 77 -3.25 3.96 23.74
N LEU A 78 -3.85 2.77 23.59
CA LEU A 78 -5.21 2.54 24.06
C LEU A 78 -5.30 2.63 25.60
N VAL A 79 -4.27 2.15 26.31
CA VAL A 79 -4.15 2.29 27.76
C VAL A 79 -3.94 3.75 28.14
N GLN A 80 -2.97 4.43 27.54
CA GLN A 80 -2.67 5.84 27.79
C GLN A 80 -3.89 6.76 27.57
N GLN A 81 -4.70 6.44 26.58
CA GLN A 81 -5.93 7.17 26.25
C GLN A 81 -7.14 6.73 27.09
N GLY A 82 -6.99 5.73 27.98
CA GLY A 82 -8.04 5.21 28.85
C GLY A 82 -9.16 4.47 28.09
N TYR A 83 -8.83 3.77 27.00
CA TYR A 83 -9.75 2.85 26.32
C TYR A 83 -9.65 1.44 26.88
N LEU A 84 -8.46 1.05 27.33
CA LEU A 84 -8.16 -0.25 27.96
C LEU A 84 -7.40 -0.02 29.26
N GLU A 85 -7.48 -1.01 30.15
CA GLU A 85 -6.62 -1.11 31.32
C GLU A 85 -5.33 -1.86 30.98
N ALA A 86 -4.22 -1.60 31.68
CA ALA A 86 -2.93 -2.23 31.44
C ALA A 86 -3.00 -3.77 31.55
N GLY A 87 -3.80 -4.30 32.47
CA GLY A 87 -4.03 -5.74 32.62
C GLY A 87 -4.60 -6.42 31.39
N ALA A 88 -5.45 -5.73 30.61
CA ALA A 88 -6.01 -6.26 29.38
C ALA A 88 -4.96 -6.37 28.25
N VAL A 89 -3.93 -5.53 28.27
CA VAL A 89 -2.85 -5.55 27.28
C VAL A 89 -1.78 -6.59 27.65
N ALA A 90 -1.50 -6.79 28.93
CA ALA A 90 -0.52 -7.74 29.44
C ALA A 90 -0.81 -9.22 29.05
N VAL A 91 -2.08 -9.55 28.77
CA VAL A 91 -2.51 -10.91 28.38
C VAL A 91 -2.57 -11.10 26.86
N LEU A 92 -2.24 -10.08 26.05
CA LEU A 92 -2.25 -10.20 24.60
C LEU A 92 -1.16 -11.18 24.14
N PRO A 93 -1.41 -11.96 23.06
CA PRO A 93 -0.38 -12.80 22.49
C PRO A 93 0.90 -12.01 22.20
N ALA A 94 2.02 -12.46 22.72
CA ALA A 94 3.33 -11.84 22.54
C ALA A 94 4.14 -12.54 21.44
N GLY A 95 5.05 -11.80 20.80
CA GLY A 95 5.98 -12.32 19.81
C GLY A 95 7.27 -11.53 19.85
N ALA A 96 8.39 -12.25 19.85
CA ALA A 96 9.73 -11.67 19.84
C ALA A 96 10.53 -12.06 18.57
N GLY A 97 9.83 -12.56 17.52
CA GLY A 97 10.47 -13.03 16.31
C GLY A 97 11.13 -11.91 15.49
N GLU A 98 12.23 -12.25 14.84
CA GLU A 98 12.92 -11.35 13.89
C GLU A 98 12.11 -11.09 12.63
N ARG A 99 11.08 -11.92 12.36
CA ARG A 99 10.17 -11.81 11.22
C ARG A 99 8.73 -11.67 11.68
N LEU A 100 7.94 -11.00 10.85
CA LEU A 100 6.51 -10.86 11.07
C LEU A 100 5.82 -12.24 10.98
N ASP A 101 4.99 -12.57 11.98
CA ASP A 101 4.13 -13.76 12.01
C ASP A 101 2.66 -13.36 11.82
N PRO A 102 2.07 -13.55 10.63
CA PRO A 102 0.68 -13.20 10.35
C PRO A 102 -0.33 -13.89 11.29
N ALA A 103 -0.10 -15.15 11.65
CA ALA A 103 -1.01 -15.90 12.50
C ALA A 103 -1.03 -15.34 13.95
N LEU A 104 0.13 -14.97 14.47
CA LEU A 104 0.24 -14.29 15.75
C LEU A 104 -0.49 -12.94 15.72
N GLN A 105 -0.26 -12.12 14.69
CA GLN A 105 -0.87 -10.81 14.57
C GLN A 105 -2.39 -10.89 14.44
N GLN A 106 -2.90 -11.91 13.74
CA GLN A 106 -4.34 -12.16 13.67
C GLN A 106 -4.94 -12.47 15.04
N ARG A 107 -4.32 -13.36 15.84
CA ARG A 107 -4.77 -13.67 17.21
C ARG A 107 -4.71 -12.43 18.11
N ARG A 108 -3.63 -11.65 18.02
CA ARG A 108 -3.45 -10.42 18.79
C ARG A 108 -4.54 -9.38 18.47
N SER A 109 -4.86 -9.20 17.19
CA SER A 109 -5.91 -8.28 16.75
C SER A 109 -7.30 -8.69 17.23
N GLN A 110 -7.60 -9.99 17.22
CA GLN A 110 -8.86 -10.51 17.75
C GLN A 110 -8.99 -10.27 19.24
N ALA A 111 -7.93 -10.55 20.01
CA ALA A 111 -7.90 -10.30 21.44
C ALA A 111 -8.08 -8.80 21.78
N LEU A 112 -7.44 -7.91 21.01
CA LEU A 112 -7.64 -6.46 21.12
C LEU A 112 -9.08 -6.03 20.85
N GLY A 113 -9.69 -6.56 19.78
CA GLY A 113 -11.10 -6.29 19.45
C GLY A 113 -12.04 -6.70 20.57
N GLU A 114 -11.83 -7.89 21.15
CA GLU A 114 -12.59 -8.39 22.29
C GLU A 114 -12.42 -7.50 23.53
N ALA A 115 -11.18 -7.15 23.88
CA ALA A 115 -10.89 -6.27 25.01
C ALA A 115 -11.56 -4.89 24.86
N LEU A 116 -11.49 -4.30 23.67
CA LEU A 116 -12.18 -3.03 23.37
C LEU A 116 -13.70 -3.16 23.53
N ARG A 117 -14.29 -4.25 23.03
CA ARG A 117 -15.73 -4.51 23.18
C ARG A 117 -16.13 -4.65 24.64
N GLN A 118 -15.35 -5.37 25.45
CA GLN A 118 -15.62 -5.57 26.89
C GLN A 118 -15.54 -4.24 27.66
N ALA A 119 -14.57 -3.39 27.36
CA ALA A 119 -14.39 -2.09 27.99
C ALA A 119 -15.37 -1.01 27.47
N TRP A 120 -16.06 -1.26 26.33
CA TRP A 120 -16.86 -0.26 25.64
C TRP A 120 -18.05 0.28 26.43
N PRO A 121 -18.82 -0.54 27.19
CA PRO A 121 -19.96 -0.04 27.98
C PRO A 121 -19.56 1.00 29.03
N GLN A 122 -18.35 0.92 29.59
CA GLN A 122 -17.85 1.87 30.60
C GLN A 122 -17.25 3.14 29.98
N GLN A 123 -17.12 3.23 28.68
CA GLN A 123 -16.57 4.41 28.03
C GLN A 123 -17.48 5.63 28.17
N HIS A 124 -16.87 6.79 28.39
CA HIS A 124 -17.58 8.05 28.53
C HIS A 124 -18.60 8.30 27.41
N PRO A 125 -19.83 8.75 27.70
CA PRO A 125 -20.88 8.94 26.68
C PRO A 125 -20.49 9.83 25.50
N GLY A 126 -19.58 10.78 25.73
CA GLY A 126 -18.99 11.61 24.67
C GLY A 126 -18.22 10.81 23.62
N ARG A 127 -17.40 9.84 24.07
CA ARG A 127 -16.67 8.90 23.18
C ARG A 127 -17.64 8.03 22.40
N GLN A 128 -18.66 7.50 23.05
CA GLN A 128 -19.68 6.69 22.39
C GLN A 128 -20.48 7.49 21.33
N ARG A 129 -20.77 8.78 21.60
CA ARG A 129 -21.41 9.66 20.60
C ARG A 129 -20.47 9.94 19.41
N ALA A 130 -19.19 10.19 19.65
CA ALA A 130 -18.19 10.43 18.63
C ALA A 130 -18.02 9.20 17.72
N PHE A 131 -17.93 8.01 18.32
CA PHE A 131 -17.88 6.74 17.62
C PHE A 131 -19.10 6.52 16.71
N ARG A 132 -20.32 6.70 17.24
CA ARG A 132 -21.56 6.55 16.43
C ARG A 132 -21.61 7.54 15.26
N ARG A 133 -21.11 8.77 15.43
CA ARG A 133 -21.01 9.75 14.33
C ARG A 133 -20.01 9.31 13.29
N TRP A 134 -18.87 8.81 13.75
CA TRP A 134 -17.84 8.28 12.83
C TRP A 134 -18.34 7.07 12.04
N CYS A 135 -18.99 6.09 12.67
CA CYS A 135 -19.56 4.93 11.98
C CYS A 135 -20.58 5.35 10.89
N ARG A 136 -21.42 6.37 11.18
CA ARG A 136 -22.36 6.89 10.17
C ARG A 136 -21.64 7.55 8.99
N ARG A 137 -20.59 8.32 9.24
CA ARG A 137 -19.81 8.99 8.21
C ARG A 137 -19.06 8.00 7.33
N GLU A 138 -18.52 6.94 7.90
CA GLU A 138 -17.74 5.91 7.20
C GLU A 138 -18.61 4.74 6.69
N ALA A 139 -19.93 4.80 6.80
CA ALA A 139 -20.85 3.70 6.53
C ALA A 139 -20.75 3.14 5.10
N PHE A 140 -20.26 3.93 4.14
CA PHE A 140 -20.15 3.53 2.74
C PHE A 140 -19.19 2.35 2.50
N TRP A 141 -18.19 2.15 3.40
CA TRP A 141 -17.26 1.03 3.36
C TRP A 141 -17.31 0.20 4.66
N LEU A 142 -17.44 0.86 5.82
CA LEU A 142 -17.26 0.25 7.14
C LEU A 142 -18.26 -0.87 7.40
N ARG A 143 -19.52 -0.69 7.03
CA ARG A 143 -20.57 -1.69 7.28
C ARG A 143 -20.27 -3.02 6.58
N ASP A 144 -19.92 -2.96 5.30
CA ASP A 144 -19.67 -4.17 4.52
C ASP A 144 -18.30 -4.77 4.85
N HIS A 145 -17.31 -3.95 5.22
CA HIS A 145 -16.05 -4.42 5.80
C HIS A 145 -16.30 -5.26 7.07
N CYS A 146 -17.00 -4.71 8.07
CA CYS A 146 -17.24 -5.42 9.32
C CYS A 146 -18.02 -6.72 9.12
N ARG A 147 -19.07 -6.70 8.28
CA ARG A 147 -19.82 -7.92 7.92
C ARG A 147 -18.93 -8.96 7.27
N PHE A 148 -18.10 -8.55 6.31
CA PHE A 148 -17.20 -9.43 5.59
C PHE A 148 -16.18 -10.09 6.53
N MET A 149 -15.52 -9.31 7.37
CA MET A 149 -14.51 -9.82 8.31
C MET A 149 -15.12 -10.77 9.34
N VAL A 150 -16.29 -10.45 9.89
CA VAL A 150 -17.00 -11.32 10.83
C VAL A 150 -17.50 -12.61 10.14
N LEU A 151 -18.05 -12.51 8.93
CA LEU A 151 -18.45 -13.69 8.15
C LEU A 151 -17.26 -14.58 7.87
N ARG A 152 -16.15 -14.02 7.40
CA ARG A 152 -14.91 -14.76 7.14
C ARG A 152 -14.40 -15.48 8.39
N ARG A 153 -14.41 -14.79 9.55
CA ARG A 153 -14.04 -15.38 10.85
C ARG A 153 -14.94 -16.55 11.25
N LEU A 154 -16.26 -16.41 11.09
CA LEU A 154 -17.26 -17.44 11.46
C LEU A 154 -17.30 -18.63 10.50
N HIS A 155 -16.66 -18.51 9.35
CA HIS A 155 -16.58 -19.57 8.34
C HIS A 155 -15.11 -20.00 8.11
N ASP A 156 -14.26 -19.92 9.15
CA ASP A 156 -12.88 -20.44 9.18
C ASP A 156 -12.01 -19.93 8.01
N GLY A 157 -12.22 -18.69 7.59
CA GLY A 157 -11.47 -18.07 6.48
C GLY A 157 -11.93 -18.50 5.09
N LEU A 158 -12.98 -19.29 4.95
CA LEU A 158 -13.53 -19.68 3.65
C LEU A 158 -13.89 -18.44 2.83
N PRO A 159 -13.65 -18.48 1.51
CA PRO A 159 -13.97 -17.37 0.63
C PRO A 159 -15.50 -17.15 0.55
N TRP A 160 -15.90 -15.89 0.30
CA TRP A 160 -17.29 -15.46 0.40
C TRP A 160 -18.27 -16.28 -0.48
N TRP A 161 -17.85 -16.85 -1.58
CA TRP A 161 -18.68 -17.67 -2.46
C TRP A 161 -18.97 -19.07 -1.91
N GLN A 162 -18.26 -19.51 -0.87
CA GLN A 162 -18.52 -20.75 -0.15
C GLN A 162 -19.39 -20.55 1.10
N TRP A 163 -19.75 -19.31 1.45
CA TRP A 163 -20.65 -19.04 2.57
C TRP A 163 -22.09 -19.46 2.25
N PRO A 164 -22.96 -19.60 3.26
CA PRO A 164 -24.39 -19.87 3.05
C PRO A 164 -24.96 -18.91 2.01
N GLN A 165 -25.66 -19.45 1.01
CA GLN A 165 -26.09 -18.72 -0.19
C GLN A 165 -26.79 -17.38 0.09
N PRO A 166 -27.70 -17.26 1.13
CA PRO A 166 -28.32 -15.96 1.44
C PRO A 166 -27.33 -14.89 1.88
N LEU A 167 -26.20 -15.26 2.51
CA LEU A 167 -25.15 -14.34 2.95
C LEU A 167 -24.18 -14.06 1.80
N ALA A 168 -23.76 -15.09 1.06
CA ALA A 168 -22.92 -14.92 -0.14
C ALA A 168 -23.58 -14.00 -1.18
N ARG A 169 -24.90 -14.15 -1.39
CA ARG A 169 -25.71 -13.31 -2.30
C ARG A 169 -26.27 -12.03 -1.66
N ARG A 170 -25.88 -11.74 -0.44
CA ARG A 170 -26.25 -10.51 0.26
C ARG A 170 -27.76 -10.26 0.37
N HIS A 171 -28.56 -11.30 0.61
CA HIS A 171 -30.00 -11.11 0.81
C HIS A 171 -30.25 -10.23 2.04
N GLY A 172 -30.99 -9.14 1.85
CA GLY A 172 -31.18 -8.10 2.88
C GLY A 172 -31.72 -8.63 4.21
N ARG A 173 -32.68 -9.57 4.18
CA ARG A 173 -33.22 -10.22 5.40
C ARG A 173 -32.18 -11.07 6.13
N ALA A 174 -31.33 -11.80 5.37
CA ALA A 174 -30.25 -12.61 5.93
C ALA A 174 -29.18 -11.74 6.58
N LEU A 175 -28.78 -10.65 5.93
CA LEU A 175 -27.82 -9.70 6.49
C LEU A 175 -28.39 -8.98 7.73
N ALA A 176 -29.66 -8.57 7.72
CA ALA A 176 -30.28 -7.96 8.89
C ALA A 176 -30.41 -8.92 10.10
N ARG A 177 -30.63 -10.20 9.84
CA ARG A 177 -30.60 -11.26 10.87
C ARG A 177 -29.17 -11.44 11.39
N PHE A 178 -28.19 -11.53 10.49
CA PHE A 178 -26.79 -11.64 10.83
C PHE A 178 -26.31 -10.48 11.69
N ASP A 179 -26.64 -9.23 11.33
CA ASP A 179 -26.27 -8.04 12.10
C ASP A 179 -26.77 -8.10 13.53
N ARG A 180 -28.00 -8.59 13.76
CA ARG A 180 -28.57 -8.72 15.11
C ARG A 180 -27.90 -9.85 15.90
N GLN A 181 -27.66 -11.01 15.26
CA GLN A 181 -27.09 -12.18 15.93
C GLN A 181 -25.61 -11.98 16.30
N HIS A 182 -24.87 -11.23 15.49
CA HIS A 182 -23.43 -11.04 15.65
C HIS A 182 -23.05 -9.58 15.97
N ALA A 183 -23.99 -8.80 16.53
CA ALA A 183 -23.75 -7.41 16.90
C ALA A 183 -22.47 -7.19 17.75
N PRO A 184 -22.13 -8.06 18.74
CA PRO A 184 -20.88 -7.91 19.49
C PRO A 184 -19.62 -8.01 18.61
N LEU A 185 -19.55 -8.95 17.68
CA LEU A 185 -18.40 -9.13 16.78
C LEU A 185 -18.28 -7.96 15.77
N LEU A 186 -19.42 -7.48 15.27
CA LEU A 186 -19.46 -6.29 14.42
C LEU A 186 -18.98 -5.06 15.15
N LEU A 187 -19.28 -4.93 16.46
CA LEU A 187 -18.78 -3.85 17.30
C LEU A 187 -17.26 -3.93 17.47
N GLU A 188 -16.69 -5.14 17.65
CA GLU A 188 -15.23 -5.35 17.70
C GLU A 188 -14.56 -4.76 16.47
N GLU A 189 -14.98 -5.16 15.27
CA GLU A 189 -14.41 -4.67 14.00
C GLU A 189 -14.58 -3.15 13.85
N GLN A 190 -15.73 -2.60 14.23
CA GLN A 190 -15.94 -1.15 14.18
C GLN A 190 -15.02 -0.40 15.15
N LEU A 191 -14.80 -0.92 16.37
CA LEU A 191 -13.93 -0.31 17.36
C LEU A 191 -12.46 -0.36 16.91
N LEU A 192 -12.00 -1.50 16.38
CA LEU A 192 -10.65 -1.63 15.83
C LEU A 192 -10.41 -0.55 14.76
N GLN A 193 -11.31 -0.43 13.78
CA GLN A 193 -11.17 0.56 12.71
C GLN A 193 -11.24 2.01 13.21
N TRP A 194 -12.06 2.29 14.20
CA TRP A 194 -12.19 3.62 14.79
C TRP A 194 -10.89 4.02 15.52
N GLN A 195 -10.32 3.13 16.31
CA GLN A 195 -9.06 3.36 17.03
C GLN A 195 -7.88 3.53 16.07
N LEU A 196 -7.77 2.64 15.08
CA LEU A 196 -6.75 2.76 14.02
C LEU A 196 -6.83 4.11 13.30
N GLN A 197 -8.03 4.55 12.95
CA GLN A 197 -8.23 5.85 12.32
C GLN A 197 -7.77 7.00 13.23
N GLY A 198 -8.01 6.88 14.55
CA GLY A 198 -7.58 7.86 15.55
C GLY A 198 -6.07 7.96 15.64
N GLN A 199 -5.39 6.81 15.79
CA GLN A 199 -3.93 6.71 15.86
C GLN A 199 -3.27 7.20 14.56
N TRP A 200 -3.76 6.77 13.41
CA TRP A 200 -3.27 7.23 12.11
C TRP A 200 -3.38 8.75 11.93
N GLN A 201 -4.51 9.34 12.33
CA GLN A 201 -4.68 10.78 12.26
C GLN A 201 -3.75 11.54 13.21
N ALA A 202 -3.42 10.98 14.38
CA ALA A 202 -2.43 11.56 15.29
C ALA A 202 -1.03 11.56 14.66
N LEU A 203 -0.59 10.42 14.12
CA LEU A 203 0.70 10.32 13.41
C LEU A 203 0.76 11.25 12.21
N ARG A 204 -0.31 11.36 11.43
CA ARG A 204 -0.38 12.26 10.28
C ARG A 204 -0.22 13.74 10.69
N ARG A 205 -0.87 14.15 11.79
CA ARG A 205 -0.67 15.52 12.33
C ARG A 205 0.78 15.77 12.75
N GLN A 206 1.41 14.81 13.41
CA GLN A 206 2.82 14.89 13.79
C GLN A 206 3.72 15.00 12.55
N ALA A 207 3.52 14.13 11.55
CA ALA A 207 4.27 14.16 10.30
C ALA A 207 4.18 15.53 9.63
N HIS A 208 2.97 16.09 9.51
CA HIS A 208 2.78 17.43 8.96
C HIS A 208 3.48 18.53 9.76
N GLY A 209 3.44 18.45 11.11
CA GLY A 209 4.13 19.38 11.99
C GLY A 209 5.66 19.36 11.83
N LEU A 210 6.21 18.25 11.35
CA LEU A 210 7.63 18.05 11.09
C LEU A 210 8.00 18.14 9.60
N GLY A 211 7.07 18.55 8.73
CA GLY A 211 7.31 18.68 7.29
C GLY A 211 7.38 17.35 6.53
N VAL A 212 7.04 16.23 7.17
CA VAL A 212 7.04 14.88 6.56
C VAL A 212 5.69 14.60 5.90
N GLN A 213 5.71 14.24 4.62
CA GLN A 213 4.54 13.80 3.87
C GLN A 213 4.41 12.27 3.91
N LEU A 214 3.17 11.79 3.97
CA LEU A 214 2.85 10.36 3.95
C LEU A 214 2.47 9.97 2.52
N PHE A 215 3.28 9.11 1.92
CA PHE A 215 3.12 8.62 0.56
C PHE A 215 2.63 7.18 0.59
N GLY A 216 1.35 6.99 0.32
CA GLY A 216 0.69 5.68 0.32
C GLY A 216 0.78 4.97 -1.02
N ASP A 217 0.26 3.75 -1.02
CA ASP A 217 0.19 2.90 -2.18
C ASP A 217 -1.22 2.31 -2.35
N LEU A 218 -1.72 2.25 -3.57
CA LEU A 218 -3.03 1.73 -3.90
C LEU A 218 -2.94 0.71 -5.02
N PRO A 219 -3.14 -0.59 -4.74
CA PRO A 219 -3.27 -1.61 -5.77
C PRO A 219 -4.40 -1.26 -6.75
N PHE A 220 -4.15 -1.38 -8.06
CA PHE A 220 -5.21 -1.13 -9.04
C PHE A 220 -6.36 -2.11 -8.86
N TYR A 221 -6.08 -3.41 -8.85
CA TYR A 221 -7.08 -4.43 -8.63
C TYR A 221 -7.38 -4.65 -7.15
N VAL A 222 -8.46 -5.36 -6.88
CA VAL A 222 -8.85 -5.82 -5.54
C VAL A 222 -8.89 -7.33 -5.50
N ALA A 223 -8.59 -7.91 -4.35
CA ALA A 223 -8.65 -9.36 -4.18
C ALA A 223 -10.06 -9.89 -4.47
N HIS A 224 -10.14 -11.05 -5.12
CA HIS A 224 -11.43 -11.71 -5.40
C HIS A 224 -12.19 -12.01 -4.10
N ASP A 225 -11.49 -12.55 -3.09
CA ASP A 225 -12.05 -12.75 -1.76
C ASP A 225 -11.91 -11.49 -0.92
N SER A 226 -12.74 -10.49 -1.22
CA SER A 226 -12.72 -9.20 -0.54
C SER A 226 -14.12 -8.65 -0.30
N ALA A 227 -14.23 -7.78 0.71
CA ALA A 227 -15.43 -6.99 0.98
C ALA A 227 -15.83 -6.14 -0.23
N ASP A 228 -14.86 -5.66 -1.00
CA ASP A 228 -15.05 -4.85 -2.21
C ASP A 228 -15.82 -5.62 -3.28
N VAL A 229 -15.40 -6.84 -3.60
CA VAL A 229 -16.04 -7.70 -4.60
C VAL A 229 -17.36 -8.25 -4.07
N TRP A 230 -17.39 -8.76 -2.84
CA TRP A 230 -18.61 -9.29 -2.22
C TRP A 230 -19.72 -8.24 -2.11
N SER A 231 -19.36 -6.99 -1.76
CA SER A 231 -20.36 -5.92 -1.60
C SER A 231 -20.86 -5.36 -2.94
N HIS A 232 -20.05 -5.42 -3.98
CA HIS A 232 -20.35 -4.83 -5.29
C HIS A 232 -20.11 -5.82 -6.46
N PRO A 233 -20.64 -7.07 -6.41
CA PRO A 233 -20.29 -8.11 -7.38
C PRO A 233 -20.61 -7.73 -8.83
N GLY A 234 -21.59 -6.83 -9.03
CA GLY A 234 -21.95 -6.32 -10.35
C GLY A 234 -20.86 -5.47 -11.00
N LEU A 235 -19.93 -4.89 -10.27
CA LEU A 235 -18.85 -4.05 -10.78
C LEU A 235 -17.66 -4.85 -11.31
N PHE A 236 -17.62 -6.15 -11.06
CA PHE A 236 -16.50 -7.04 -11.37
C PHE A 236 -16.91 -8.15 -12.32
N SER A 237 -15.95 -8.69 -13.08
CA SER A 237 -16.19 -9.75 -14.07
C SER A 237 -16.27 -11.13 -13.42
N LEU A 238 -17.40 -11.39 -12.75
CA LEU A 238 -17.73 -12.67 -12.15
C LEU A 238 -18.59 -13.49 -13.10
N ALA A 239 -18.40 -14.81 -13.13
CA ALA A 239 -19.22 -15.71 -13.94
C ALA A 239 -20.69 -15.73 -13.47
N PRO A 240 -21.65 -15.93 -14.38
CA PRO A 240 -23.06 -16.09 -14.02
C PRO A 240 -23.26 -17.26 -13.05
N GLY A 241 -24.25 -17.12 -12.16
CA GLY A 241 -24.61 -18.21 -11.21
C GLY A 241 -24.10 -18.03 -9.78
N GLY A 242 -23.16 -17.10 -9.55
CA GLY A 242 -22.76 -16.71 -8.18
C GLY A 242 -21.88 -17.73 -7.43
N GLY A 243 -21.24 -18.66 -8.15
CA GLY A 243 -20.35 -19.68 -7.57
C GLY A 243 -18.90 -19.21 -7.32
N GLY A 244 -18.65 -17.90 -7.34
CA GLY A 244 -17.30 -17.36 -7.10
C GLY A 244 -16.31 -17.52 -8.25
N SER A 245 -16.70 -18.14 -9.36
CA SER A 245 -15.84 -18.22 -10.54
C SER A 245 -15.70 -16.88 -11.23
N LEU A 246 -14.50 -16.60 -11.75
CA LEU A 246 -14.25 -15.41 -12.55
C LEU A 246 -14.68 -15.65 -14.01
N GLU A 247 -15.38 -14.70 -14.61
CA GLU A 247 -15.58 -14.66 -16.05
C GLU A 247 -14.30 -14.21 -16.77
N ALA A 248 -13.58 -13.29 -16.13
CA ALA A 248 -12.28 -12.84 -16.56
C ALA A 248 -11.45 -12.36 -15.37
N GLN A 249 -10.16 -12.58 -15.46
CA GLN A 249 -9.16 -12.23 -14.45
C GLN A 249 -8.08 -11.33 -15.01
N SER A 250 -7.37 -10.65 -14.12
CA SER A 250 -6.31 -9.73 -14.46
C SER A 250 -4.94 -10.44 -14.53
N GLY A 251 -4.03 -9.81 -15.22
CA GLY A 251 -2.65 -10.24 -15.34
C GLY A 251 -1.86 -9.29 -16.25
N VAL A 252 -0.71 -9.75 -16.69
CA VAL A 252 0.10 -9.13 -17.74
C VAL A 252 0.49 -10.18 -18.77
N PRO A 253 0.70 -9.79 -20.05
CA PRO A 253 1.10 -10.73 -21.09
C PRO A 253 2.47 -11.35 -20.81
N PRO A 254 2.82 -12.44 -21.51
CA PRO A 254 4.18 -12.92 -21.57
C PRO A 254 5.16 -11.82 -21.94
N ASP A 255 6.28 -11.76 -21.21
CA ASP A 255 7.36 -10.82 -21.43
C ASP A 255 8.71 -11.48 -21.17
N TYR A 256 9.78 -10.67 -21.15
CA TYR A 256 11.13 -11.16 -20.90
C TYR A 256 11.30 -11.81 -19.52
N PHE A 257 10.52 -11.39 -18.54
CA PHE A 257 10.61 -11.89 -17.16
C PHE A 257 9.73 -13.11 -16.89
N SER A 258 8.68 -13.33 -17.71
CA SER A 258 7.74 -14.44 -17.56
C SER A 258 7.24 -14.93 -18.92
N ALA A 259 7.67 -16.14 -19.34
CA ALA A 259 7.28 -16.74 -20.60
C ALA A 259 5.75 -17.01 -20.72
N THR A 260 5.05 -17.16 -19.59
CA THR A 260 3.59 -17.38 -19.53
C THR A 260 2.82 -16.15 -19.12
N GLY A 261 3.50 -15.01 -18.91
CA GLY A 261 2.95 -13.81 -18.28
C GLY A 261 2.68 -14.01 -16.79
N GLN A 262 2.09 -13.01 -16.16
CA GLN A 262 1.68 -13.11 -14.76
C GLN A 262 0.15 -13.15 -14.67
N LEU A 263 -0.36 -14.10 -13.93
CA LEU A 263 -1.78 -14.24 -13.64
C LEU A 263 -2.01 -13.87 -12.16
N TRP A 264 -2.84 -12.84 -11.91
CA TRP A 264 -3.01 -12.32 -10.54
C TRP A 264 -4.25 -12.84 -9.82
N GLY A 265 -5.15 -13.56 -10.52
CA GLY A 265 -6.34 -14.16 -9.93
C GLY A 265 -7.38 -13.15 -9.41
N THR A 266 -7.22 -11.87 -9.71
CA THR A 266 -8.16 -10.82 -9.32
C THR A 266 -9.17 -10.55 -10.44
N PRO A 267 -10.45 -10.24 -10.14
CA PRO A 267 -11.44 -9.95 -11.17
C PRO A 267 -11.13 -8.63 -11.86
N VAL A 268 -11.29 -8.58 -13.18
CA VAL A 268 -11.25 -7.30 -13.90
C VAL A 268 -12.56 -6.53 -13.73
N TYR A 269 -12.50 -5.22 -13.95
CA TYR A 269 -13.66 -4.33 -13.78
C TYR A 269 -14.65 -4.43 -14.94
N ARG A 270 -15.95 -4.40 -14.65
CA ARG A 270 -17.00 -4.14 -15.65
C ARG A 270 -17.15 -2.64 -15.86
N TRP A 271 -16.23 -2.05 -16.63
CA TRP A 271 -16.11 -0.60 -16.81
C TRP A 271 -17.41 0.08 -17.24
N TRP A 272 -18.25 -0.55 -18.04
CA TRP A 272 -19.54 0.01 -18.44
C TRP A 272 -20.49 0.26 -17.25
N ARG A 273 -20.44 -0.62 -16.22
CA ARG A 273 -21.22 -0.40 -14.99
C ARG A 273 -20.64 0.70 -14.11
N HIS A 274 -19.32 0.78 -14.03
CA HIS A 274 -18.67 1.91 -13.36
C HIS A 274 -19.02 3.23 -14.03
N TRP A 275 -19.04 3.26 -15.36
CA TRP A 275 -19.44 4.43 -16.16
C TRP A 275 -20.89 4.84 -15.85
N LEU A 276 -21.84 3.93 -15.95
CA LEU A 276 -23.25 4.18 -15.65
C LEU A 276 -23.46 4.67 -14.21
N GLY A 277 -22.65 4.21 -13.25
CA GLY A 277 -22.66 4.64 -11.87
C GLY A 277 -21.84 5.92 -11.60
N GLY A 278 -21.39 6.65 -12.62
CA GLY A 278 -20.56 7.86 -12.47
C GLY A 278 -19.25 7.60 -11.73
N PHE A 279 -18.71 6.38 -11.84
CA PHE A 279 -17.49 5.92 -11.13
C PHE A 279 -17.56 6.06 -9.60
N ALA A 280 -18.76 6.10 -9.01
CA ALA A 280 -18.94 6.38 -7.58
C ALA A 280 -18.08 5.47 -6.67
N TRP A 281 -17.96 4.17 -6.99
CA TRP A 281 -17.11 3.24 -6.24
C TRP A 281 -15.63 3.64 -6.30
N TRP A 282 -15.10 3.95 -7.48
CA TRP A 282 -13.71 4.38 -7.67
C TRP A 282 -13.42 5.72 -6.99
N LEU A 283 -14.34 6.69 -7.11
CA LEU A 283 -14.22 7.98 -6.44
C LEU A 283 -14.25 7.81 -4.92
N GLY A 284 -15.09 6.93 -4.39
CA GLY A 284 -15.11 6.56 -2.97
C GLY A 284 -13.79 5.96 -2.51
N ARG A 285 -13.28 4.97 -3.24
CA ARG A 285 -12.01 4.27 -2.96
C ARG A 285 -10.82 5.23 -2.97
N LEU A 286 -10.65 5.99 -4.05
CA LEU A 286 -9.56 6.97 -4.16
C LEU A 286 -9.69 8.08 -3.11
N SER A 287 -10.90 8.59 -2.85
CA SER A 287 -11.11 9.60 -1.82
C SER A 287 -10.78 9.09 -0.42
N ARG A 288 -11.06 7.82 -0.13
CA ARG A 288 -10.70 7.19 1.14
C ARG A 288 -9.18 7.13 1.30
N GLN A 289 -8.44 6.73 0.28
CA GLN A 289 -6.97 6.70 0.32
C GLN A 289 -6.37 8.11 0.44
N LEU A 290 -6.90 9.09 -0.29
CA LEU A 290 -6.48 10.49 -0.19
C LEU A 290 -6.90 11.19 1.14
N GLN A 291 -7.71 10.54 1.98
CA GLN A 291 -7.91 10.94 3.38
C GLN A 291 -6.81 10.41 4.29
N LEU A 292 -6.22 9.29 3.93
CA LEU A 292 -5.13 8.67 4.70
C LEU A 292 -3.78 9.28 4.33
N PHE A 293 -3.52 9.50 3.05
CA PHE A 293 -2.20 9.88 2.53
C PHE A 293 -2.19 11.27 1.89
N ASP A 294 -1.00 11.82 1.79
CA ASP A 294 -0.73 13.11 1.17
C ASP A 294 -0.37 12.98 -0.30
N LEU A 295 0.22 11.87 -0.68
CA LEU A 295 0.54 11.44 -2.02
C LEU A 295 0.20 9.95 -2.13
N LEU A 296 -0.21 9.49 -3.30
CA LEU A 296 -0.64 8.11 -3.49
C LEU A 296 -0.04 7.53 -4.78
N ARG A 297 0.76 6.48 -4.67
CA ARG A 297 1.16 5.67 -5.82
C ARG A 297 -0.06 4.88 -6.28
N LEU A 298 -0.41 4.98 -7.55
CA LEU A 298 -1.40 4.14 -8.17
C LEU A 298 -0.67 3.01 -8.89
N ASP A 299 -0.69 1.87 -8.25
CA ASP A 299 -0.08 0.64 -8.75
C ASP A 299 -0.73 0.22 -10.07
N HIS A 300 0.07 -0.30 -10.99
CA HIS A 300 -0.34 -0.72 -12.33
C HIS A 300 -1.16 0.35 -13.08
N PHE A 301 -0.65 1.60 -13.12
CA PHE A 301 -1.31 2.75 -13.75
C PHE A 301 -1.69 2.50 -15.21
N ARG A 302 -0.90 1.69 -15.93
CA ARG A 302 -1.17 1.28 -17.30
C ARG A 302 -2.60 0.77 -17.49
N ALA A 303 -3.16 0.06 -16.50
CA ALA A 303 -4.50 -0.50 -16.57
C ALA A 303 -5.62 0.56 -16.63
N LEU A 304 -5.32 1.82 -16.33
CA LEU A 304 -6.26 2.95 -16.59
C LEU A 304 -6.39 3.27 -18.09
N GLN A 305 -5.38 2.95 -18.89
CA GLN A 305 -5.45 3.13 -20.35
C GLN A 305 -5.96 1.85 -21.02
N ALA A 306 -5.31 0.71 -20.72
CA ALA A 306 -5.73 -0.61 -21.18
C ALA A 306 -5.25 -1.68 -20.19
N TYR A 307 -6.09 -2.68 -19.93
CA TYR A 307 -5.78 -3.79 -19.04
C TYR A 307 -5.72 -5.11 -19.81
N TRP A 308 -4.89 -6.02 -19.30
CA TRP A 308 -4.79 -7.37 -19.84
C TRP A 308 -5.90 -8.23 -19.26
N ARG A 309 -6.83 -8.66 -20.13
CA ARG A 309 -7.98 -9.49 -19.77
C ARG A 309 -7.68 -10.94 -20.12
N VAL A 310 -7.59 -11.79 -19.12
CA VAL A 310 -7.44 -13.24 -19.28
C VAL A 310 -8.79 -13.89 -19.05
N PRO A 311 -9.24 -14.87 -19.87
CA PRO A 311 -10.46 -15.63 -19.61
C PRO A 311 -10.42 -16.28 -18.22
N GLY A 312 -11.56 -16.35 -17.53
CA GLY A 312 -11.65 -17.03 -16.26
C GLY A 312 -11.38 -18.52 -16.44
N GLY A 313 -10.56 -19.11 -15.54
CA GLY A 313 -10.20 -20.53 -15.59
C GLY A 313 -8.97 -20.86 -16.42
N ASP A 314 -8.42 -19.94 -17.21
CA ASP A 314 -7.12 -20.16 -17.85
C ASP A 314 -6.01 -20.21 -16.78
N PRO A 315 -5.08 -21.17 -16.87
CA PRO A 315 -4.03 -21.36 -15.87
C PRO A 315 -2.84 -20.42 -16.06
N THR A 316 -2.71 -19.76 -17.22
CA THR A 316 -1.65 -18.81 -17.56
C THR A 316 -2.22 -17.52 -18.14
N ALA A 317 -1.40 -16.49 -18.26
CA ALA A 317 -1.81 -15.21 -18.85
C ALA A 317 -1.69 -15.16 -20.38
N GLU A 318 -1.22 -16.22 -21.05
CA GLU A 318 -0.90 -16.24 -22.50
C GLU A 318 -2.10 -15.93 -23.38
N LYS A 319 -3.29 -16.45 -23.06
CA LYS A 319 -4.52 -16.27 -23.85
C LYS A 319 -5.27 -14.98 -23.53
N GLY A 320 -4.60 -14.02 -22.91
CA GLY A 320 -5.19 -12.73 -22.62
C GLY A 320 -5.36 -11.84 -23.85
N SER A 321 -5.97 -10.70 -23.64
CA SER A 321 -6.12 -9.63 -24.66
C SER A 321 -6.18 -8.26 -24.01
N TRP A 322 -5.56 -7.27 -24.65
CA TRP A 322 -5.67 -5.88 -24.22
C TRP A 322 -7.11 -5.34 -24.42
N ARG A 323 -7.65 -4.74 -23.39
CA ARG A 323 -8.96 -4.11 -23.40
C ARG A 323 -8.83 -2.66 -22.90
N PRO A 324 -9.46 -1.70 -23.58
CA PRO A 324 -9.40 -0.30 -23.16
C PRO A 324 -10.11 -0.09 -21.82
N SER A 325 -9.62 0.89 -21.07
CA SER A 325 -10.21 1.38 -19.83
C SER A 325 -10.59 2.85 -19.93
N PRO A 326 -11.64 3.32 -19.23
CA PRO A 326 -12.07 4.71 -19.23
C PRO A 326 -11.28 5.56 -18.23
N GLY A 327 -9.93 5.42 -18.19
CA GLY A 327 -9.09 6.10 -17.23
C GLY A 327 -9.12 7.62 -17.34
N GLY A 328 -9.17 8.16 -18.58
CA GLY A 328 -9.28 9.60 -18.79
C GLY A 328 -10.51 10.21 -18.12
N PRO A 329 -11.74 9.74 -18.40
CA PRO A 329 -12.97 10.13 -17.72
C PRO A 329 -12.92 9.95 -16.19
N LEU A 330 -12.42 8.81 -15.71
CA LEU A 330 -12.28 8.55 -14.26
C LEU A 330 -11.38 9.60 -13.59
N LEU A 331 -10.18 9.83 -14.14
CA LEU A 331 -9.23 10.81 -13.59
C LEU A 331 -9.78 12.25 -13.71
N THR A 332 -10.54 12.58 -14.75
CA THR A 332 -11.21 13.89 -14.88
C THR A 332 -12.24 14.08 -13.75
N LEU A 333 -13.09 13.09 -13.51
CA LEU A 333 -14.07 13.17 -12.42
C LEU A 333 -13.38 13.21 -11.03
N LEU A 334 -12.31 12.46 -10.85
CA LEU A 334 -11.53 12.54 -9.63
C LEU A 334 -10.92 13.93 -9.45
N TRP A 335 -10.36 14.51 -10.51
CA TRP A 335 -9.78 15.86 -10.45
C TRP A 335 -10.84 16.89 -10.04
N LEU A 336 -12.01 16.87 -10.69
CA LEU A 336 -13.14 17.74 -10.33
C LEU A 336 -13.57 17.55 -8.86
N HIS A 337 -13.69 16.30 -8.43
CA HIS A 337 -14.09 15.96 -7.07
C HIS A 337 -13.06 16.45 -6.02
N GLN A 338 -11.76 16.38 -6.31
CA GLN A 338 -10.71 16.89 -5.42
C GLN A 338 -10.58 18.41 -5.50
N ALA A 339 -10.79 19.01 -6.66
CA ALA A 339 -10.82 20.47 -6.85
C ALA A 339 -11.90 21.13 -5.99
N LEU A 340 -13.14 20.59 -6.05
CA LEU A 340 -14.27 21.08 -5.24
C LEU A 340 -14.03 20.96 -3.72
N ARG A 341 -13.10 20.11 -3.29
CA ARG A 341 -12.70 19.92 -1.88
C ARG A 341 -11.42 20.66 -1.51
N GLY A 342 -10.83 21.43 -2.42
CA GLY A 342 -9.58 22.13 -2.18
C GLY A 342 -8.37 21.20 -1.92
N ARG A 343 -8.39 19.99 -2.49
CA ARG A 343 -7.37 18.95 -2.22
C ARG A 343 -6.39 18.72 -3.37
N LEU A 344 -6.44 19.54 -4.41
CA LEU A 344 -5.42 19.53 -5.45
C LEU A 344 -4.11 20.12 -4.92
N ARG A 345 -2.98 19.58 -5.37
CA ARG A 345 -1.65 20.10 -5.06
C ARG A 345 -1.08 20.83 -6.29
N GLY A 346 -0.97 22.12 -6.21
CA GLY A 346 -0.53 22.93 -7.36
C GLY A 346 -1.41 22.70 -8.61
N GLY A 347 -2.72 22.49 -8.42
CA GLY A 347 -3.66 22.19 -9.50
C GLY A 347 -3.66 20.73 -10.00
N ARG A 348 -2.81 19.85 -9.43
CA ARG A 348 -2.66 18.45 -9.82
C ARG A 348 -3.31 17.50 -8.81
N LEU A 349 -3.69 16.30 -9.27
CA LEU A 349 -4.04 15.19 -8.39
C LEU A 349 -2.79 14.78 -7.59
N PRO A 350 -2.92 14.47 -6.29
CA PRO A 350 -1.82 13.97 -5.49
C PRO A 350 -1.59 12.45 -5.74
N LEU A 351 -1.33 12.12 -7.01
CA LEU A 351 -1.09 10.76 -7.48
C LEU A 351 0.28 10.66 -8.14
N VAL A 352 0.90 9.49 -8.01
CA VAL A 352 2.07 9.04 -8.77
C VAL A 352 1.63 7.84 -9.60
N ALA A 353 1.94 7.84 -10.88
CA ALA A 353 1.66 6.73 -11.78
C ALA A 353 2.78 5.70 -11.67
N GLU A 354 2.45 4.46 -11.31
CA GLU A 354 3.38 3.34 -11.53
C GLU A 354 3.29 2.96 -13.00
N ASP A 355 4.30 3.38 -13.76
CA ASP A 355 4.46 3.23 -15.21
C ASP A 355 5.71 2.42 -15.53
N LEU A 356 5.84 1.26 -14.89
CA LEU A 356 6.92 0.31 -15.10
C LEU A 356 6.54 -0.77 -16.14
N GLY A 357 7.53 -1.43 -16.72
CA GLY A 357 7.34 -2.47 -17.73
C GLY A 357 7.06 -1.91 -19.14
N VAL A 358 6.20 -2.59 -19.91
CA VAL A 358 5.90 -2.21 -21.31
C VAL A 358 4.91 -1.06 -21.33
N ILE A 359 5.40 0.17 -21.45
CA ILE A 359 4.59 1.38 -21.51
C ILE A 359 4.43 1.84 -22.97
N THR A 360 3.21 2.20 -23.33
CA THR A 360 2.86 2.69 -24.67
C THR A 360 2.71 4.21 -24.66
N PRO A 361 2.85 4.90 -25.81
CA PRO A 361 2.63 6.35 -25.91
C PRO A 361 1.24 6.79 -25.41
N ALA A 362 0.24 5.92 -25.48
CA ALA A 362 -1.11 6.22 -24.97
C ALA A 362 -1.15 6.25 -23.43
N VAL A 363 -0.33 5.45 -22.75
CA VAL A 363 -0.18 5.48 -21.29
C VAL A 363 0.53 6.76 -20.86
N ASP A 364 1.62 7.12 -21.54
CA ASP A 364 2.35 8.36 -21.30
C ASP A 364 1.43 9.59 -21.52
N ALA A 365 0.69 9.61 -22.62
CA ALA A 365 -0.27 10.68 -22.90
C ALA A 365 -1.34 10.80 -21.81
N LEU A 366 -1.84 9.69 -21.26
CA LEU A 366 -2.79 9.72 -20.16
C LEU A 366 -2.13 10.26 -18.86
N ARG A 367 -0.93 9.82 -18.51
CA ARG A 367 -0.15 10.32 -17.35
C ARG A 367 0.10 11.82 -17.48
N ASP A 368 0.60 12.24 -18.64
CA ASP A 368 1.00 13.63 -18.89
C ASP A 368 -0.18 14.59 -18.97
N ARG A 369 -1.33 14.15 -19.48
CA ARG A 369 -2.58 14.91 -19.47
C ARG A 369 -2.98 15.38 -18.07
N PHE A 370 -2.73 14.57 -17.05
CA PHE A 370 -3.03 14.89 -15.66
C PHE A 370 -1.80 15.40 -14.89
N ALA A 371 -0.67 15.61 -15.60
CA ALA A 371 0.61 16.05 -15.05
C ALA A 371 1.07 15.18 -13.87
N LEU A 372 0.81 13.87 -13.90
CA LEU A 372 1.21 12.93 -12.86
C LEU A 372 2.70 12.60 -12.99
N PRO A 373 3.45 12.53 -11.87
CA PRO A 373 4.78 11.94 -11.88
C PRO A 373 4.72 10.45 -12.23
N GLY A 374 5.67 9.99 -13.05
CA GLY A 374 5.96 8.57 -13.26
C GLY A 374 7.08 8.08 -12.35
N MET A 375 7.51 6.82 -12.54
CA MET A 375 8.54 6.19 -11.72
C MET A 375 9.78 5.82 -12.54
N LYS A 376 10.97 5.94 -11.92
CA LYS A 376 12.24 5.48 -12.45
C LYS A 376 12.97 4.65 -11.41
N ILE A 377 13.37 3.44 -11.79
CA ILE A 377 14.07 2.48 -10.92
C ILE A 377 15.50 2.34 -11.43
N LEU A 378 16.48 2.75 -10.62
CA LEU A 378 17.87 2.75 -11.04
C LEU A 378 18.45 1.35 -11.25
N GLN A 379 17.96 0.33 -10.57
CA GLN A 379 18.34 -1.05 -10.82
C GLN A 379 18.05 -1.51 -12.26
N PHE A 380 17.17 -0.84 -13.00
CA PHE A 380 16.86 -1.16 -14.40
C PHE A 380 17.71 -0.36 -15.42
N ALA A 381 18.60 0.51 -14.93
CA ALA A 381 19.33 1.46 -15.77
C ALA A 381 20.53 0.85 -16.50
N PHE A 382 21.18 -0.17 -15.96
CA PHE A 382 22.55 -0.56 -16.33
C PHE A 382 22.60 -1.83 -17.19
N ASP A 383 21.69 -1.95 -18.17
CA ASP A 383 21.59 -3.08 -19.11
C ASP A 383 22.53 -2.99 -20.31
N GLY A 384 23.23 -1.86 -20.47
CA GLY A 384 24.16 -1.62 -21.58
C GLY A 384 23.53 -0.90 -22.77
N ASN A 385 22.27 -0.48 -22.67
CA ASN A 385 21.63 0.36 -23.67
C ASN A 385 21.77 1.83 -23.25
N ASP A 386 22.49 2.62 -24.05
CA ASP A 386 22.72 4.05 -23.78
C ASP A 386 21.43 4.89 -23.84
N ASP A 387 20.41 4.41 -24.56
CA ASP A 387 19.08 5.04 -24.65
C ASP A 387 18.12 4.58 -23.53
N ASN A 388 18.61 3.76 -22.57
CA ASN A 388 17.77 3.27 -21.49
C ASN A 388 17.11 4.44 -20.69
N PRO A 389 15.77 4.52 -20.62
CA PRO A 389 15.06 5.65 -20.00
C PRO A 389 15.22 5.73 -18.47
N TYR A 390 15.87 4.75 -17.84
CA TYR A 390 16.17 4.73 -16.41
C TYR A 390 17.58 5.25 -16.11
N LEU A 391 18.46 5.39 -17.11
CA LEU A 391 19.77 6.01 -16.91
C LEU A 391 19.61 7.44 -16.39
N PRO A 392 20.35 7.85 -15.35
CA PRO A 392 20.26 9.20 -14.79
C PRO A 392 20.40 10.33 -15.83
N ALA A 393 21.27 10.15 -16.83
CA ALA A 393 21.47 11.10 -17.92
C ALA A 393 20.23 11.25 -18.84
N ASN A 394 19.41 10.21 -18.95
CA ASN A 394 18.22 10.18 -19.80
C ASN A 394 16.94 10.60 -19.08
N ILE A 395 16.99 10.84 -17.76
CA ILE A 395 15.82 11.32 -17.00
C ILE A 395 15.60 12.81 -17.30
N GLN A 396 14.62 13.09 -18.14
CA GLN A 396 14.26 14.45 -18.53
C GLN A 396 13.08 15.01 -17.74
N GLY A 397 13.21 16.27 -17.30
CA GLY A 397 12.15 16.95 -16.54
C GLY A 397 12.02 16.50 -15.09
N SER A 398 11.16 17.17 -14.33
CA SER A 398 11.05 16.96 -12.89
C SER A 398 9.94 16.01 -12.45
N ARG A 399 8.99 15.65 -13.34
CA ARG A 399 7.81 14.86 -12.99
C ARG A 399 8.11 13.36 -12.87
N TRP A 400 9.06 13.04 -11.97
CA TRP A 400 9.47 11.66 -11.70
C TRP A 400 9.65 11.43 -10.21
N VAL A 401 9.44 10.19 -9.79
CA VAL A 401 9.94 9.62 -8.55
C VAL A 401 11.04 8.65 -8.93
N VAL A 402 12.27 8.93 -8.48
CA VAL A 402 13.43 8.06 -8.76
C VAL A 402 13.72 7.22 -7.53
N TYR A 403 13.89 5.93 -7.73
CA TYR A 403 14.16 4.93 -6.70
C TYR A 403 15.52 4.26 -6.92
N THR A 404 16.20 3.87 -5.85
CA THR A 404 17.28 2.87 -5.91
C THR A 404 16.73 1.51 -6.34
N GLY A 405 15.68 1.06 -5.68
CA GLY A 405 14.82 -0.08 -5.94
C GLY A 405 13.48 0.14 -5.22
N THR A 406 12.49 -0.70 -5.48
CA THR A 406 11.18 -0.72 -4.79
C THR A 406 11.08 -1.92 -3.85
N HIS A 407 9.92 -2.10 -3.23
CA HIS A 407 9.61 -3.28 -2.42
C HIS A 407 9.61 -4.61 -3.20
N ASP A 408 9.50 -4.56 -4.53
CA ASP A 408 9.50 -5.74 -5.42
C ASP A 408 10.89 -6.07 -5.98
N ASN A 409 11.84 -5.16 -5.82
CA ASN A 409 13.21 -5.36 -6.27
C ASN A 409 14.05 -6.09 -5.19
N ALA A 410 15.18 -6.65 -5.61
CA ALA A 410 16.25 -7.03 -4.70
C ALA A 410 16.71 -5.80 -3.90
N THR A 411 17.29 -5.99 -2.73
CA THR A 411 18.03 -4.90 -2.09
C THR A 411 19.17 -4.44 -3.00
N ALA A 412 19.61 -3.20 -2.88
CA ALA A 412 20.71 -2.70 -3.72
C ALA A 412 21.97 -3.55 -3.59
N LEU A 413 22.26 -4.07 -2.39
CA LEU A 413 23.39 -4.99 -2.17
C LEU A 413 23.15 -6.34 -2.83
N GLY A 414 21.97 -6.97 -2.65
CA GLY A 414 21.63 -8.24 -3.28
C GLY A 414 21.63 -8.14 -4.81
N TRP A 415 21.06 -7.06 -5.35
CA TRP A 415 21.09 -6.77 -6.78
C TRP A 415 22.54 -6.65 -7.29
N TRP A 416 23.41 -5.88 -6.64
CA TRP A 416 24.82 -5.74 -6.99
C TRP A 416 25.56 -7.08 -7.00
N GLN A 417 25.32 -7.89 -5.97
CA GLN A 417 25.93 -9.23 -5.86
C GLN A 417 25.48 -10.19 -6.98
N ALA A 418 24.25 -10.04 -7.46
CA ALA A 418 23.70 -10.87 -8.54
C ALA A 418 24.10 -10.42 -9.95
N LEU A 419 24.62 -9.20 -10.13
CA LEU A 419 25.06 -8.70 -11.46
C LEU A 419 26.23 -9.53 -12.00
N ASP A 420 26.21 -9.75 -13.32
CA ASP A 420 27.36 -10.27 -14.05
C ASP A 420 28.52 -9.25 -14.09
N HIS A 421 29.71 -9.74 -14.46
CA HIS A 421 30.92 -8.91 -14.48
C HIS A 421 30.79 -7.69 -15.41
N ALA A 422 30.19 -7.86 -16.59
CA ALA A 422 30.04 -6.77 -17.55
C ALA A 422 29.11 -5.69 -17.05
N SER A 423 27.98 -6.06 -16.39
CA SER A 423 27.05 -5.13 -15.79
C SER A 423 27.68 -4.38 -14.61
N ARG A 424 28.50 -5.05 -13.80
CA ARG A 424 29.27 -4.38 -12.73
C ARG A 424 30.23 -3.35 -13.29
N GLN A 425 30.98 -3.70 -14.31
CA GLN A 425 31.90 -2.75 -14.97
C GLN A 425 31.17 -1.55 -15.56
N ARG A 426 30.00 -1.73 -16.19
CA ARG A 426 29.18 -0.62 -16.70
C ARG A 426 28.75 0.32 -15.60
N LEU A 427 28.28 -0.22 -14.47
CA LEU A 427 27.89 0.61 -13.32
C LEU A 427 29.09 1.37 -12.75
N GLU A 428 30.25 0.73 -12.56
CA GLU A 428 31.46 1.38 -12.07
C GLU A 428 31.96 2.46 -13.03
N HIS A 429 31.88 2.21 -14.34
CA HIS A 429 32.17 3.21 -15.35
C HIS A 429 31.23 4.41 -15.28
N GLN A 430 29.92 4.16 -15.13
CA GLN A 430 28.92 5.22 -14.98
C GLN A 430 29.13 6.05 -13.72
N LEU A 431 29.53 5.41 -12.64
CA LEU A 431 29.84 6.08 -11.35
C LEU A 431 31.21 6.73 -11.35
N GLN A 432 32.10 6.41 -12.29
CA GLN A 432 33.52 6.77 -12.32
C GLN A 432 34.24 6.40 -11.01
N ALA A 433 33.78 5.36 -10.33
CA ALA A 433 34.27 4.89 -9.06
C ALA A 433 33.92 3.39 -8.83
N PRO A 434 34.70 2.64 -8.06
CA PRO A 434 34.33 1.30 -7.65
C PRO A 434 33.08 1.29 -6.77
N VAL A 435 32.29 0.22 -6.88
CA VAL A 435 31.08 0.06 -6.08
C VAL A 435 31.43 -0.58 -4.74
N ASN A 436 31.37 0.21 -3.67
CA ASN A 436 31.65 -0.22 -2.29
C ASN A 436 30.38 -0.20 -1.41
N ALA A 437 29.40 0.64 -1.75
CA ALA A 437 28.17 0.82 -1.02
C ALA A 437 27.02 1.05 -2.02
N PRO A 438 26.53 -0.01 -2.70
CA PRO A 438 25.62 0.13 -3.85
C PRO A 438 24.35 0.92 -3.51
N GLY A 439 23.74 0.72 -2.32
CA GLY A 439 22.58 1.49 -1.89
C GLY A 439 22.83 2.98 -1.83
N TRP A 440 23.97 3.40 -1.28
CA TRP A 440 24.34 4.81 -1.15
C TRP A 440 24.73 5.44 -2.48
N GLN A 441 25.45 4.70 -3.35
CA GLN A 441 25.84 5.19 -4.66
C GLN A 441 24.65 5.33 -5.61
N LEU A 442 23.70 4.39 -5.60
CA LEU A 442 22.43 4.53 -6.32
C LEU A 442 21.59 5.68 -5.75
N LEU A 443 21.59 5.85 -4.42
CA LEU A 443 20.89 6.96 -3.78
C LEU A 443 21.46 8.30 -4.23
N GLU A 444 22.77 8.44 -4.32
CA GLU A 444 23.42 9.66 -4.81
C GLU A 444 22.99 10.00 -6.24
N LEU A 445 22.94 9.01 -7.15
CA LEU A 445 22.40 9.19 -8.50
C LEU A 445 20.93 9.62 -8.49
N ALA A 446 20.10 9.03 -7.62
CA ALA A 446 18.69 9.41 -7.47
C ALA A 446 18.54 10.87 -6.99
N LEU A 447 19.34 11.28 -6.01
CA LEU A 447 19.34 12.64 -5.47
C LEU A 447 19.84 13.68 -6.48
N ALA A 448 20.85 13.33 -7.28
CA ALA A 448 21.40 14.19 -8.33
C ALA A 448 20.42 14.40 -9.50
N SER A 449 19.48 13.46 -9.74
CA SER A 449 18.52 13.50 -10.85
C SER A 449 17.63 14.77 -10.80
N PRO A 450 17.03 15.21 -11.93
CA PRO A 450 16.11 16.35 -11.96
C PRO A 450 14.74 16.07 -11.32
N ALA A 451 14.45 14.84 -10.92
CA ALA A 451 13.18 14.39 -10.40
C ALA A 451 12.69 15.19 -9.18
N GLU A 452 11.38 15.36 -9.05
CA GLU A 452 10.79 16.03 -7.87
C GLU A 452 10.89 15.19 -6.59
N LEU A 453 10.97 13.85 -6.71
CA LEU A 453 11.13 12.94 -5.58
C LEU A 453 12.26 11.95 -5.83
N ALA A 454 13.07 11.67 -4.79
CA ALA A 454 14.01 10.56 -4.72
C ALA A 454 13.67 9.72 -3.50
N VAL A 455 13.47 8.42 -3.67
CA VAL A 455 13.04 7.51 -2.59
C VAL A 455 13.98 6.31 -2.53
N VAL A 456 14.34 5.91 -1.30
CA VAL A 456 15.21 4.78 -1.03
C VAL A 456 14.54 3.83 -0.04
N PRO A 457 14.52 2.50 -0.27
CA PRO A 457 14.18 1.53 0.78
C PRO A 457 15.13 1.63 1.97
N LEU A 458 14.62 1.50 3.18
CA LEU A 458 15.46 1.55 4.37
C LEU A 458 16.59 0.51 4.33
N GLN A 459 16.32 -0.66 3.76
CA GLN A 459 17.29 -1.74 3.61
C GLN A 459 18.54 -1.31 2.82
N ASP A 460 18.37 -0.48 1.79
CA ASP A 460 19.47 0.02 0.95
C ASP A 460 20.34 1.02 1.73
N LEU A 461 19.73 1.86 2.57
CA LEU A 461 20.46 2.77 3.47
C LEU A 461 21.27 2.00 4.53
N LEU A 462 20.76 0.86 4.98
CA LEU A 462 21.40 0.00 5.97
C LEU A 462 22.41 -0.97 5.36
N GLY A 463 22.51 -1.04 4.03
CA GLY A 463 23.40 -1.96 3.33
C GLY A 463 23.07 -3.43 3.56
N LEU A 464 21.77 -3.76 3.69
CA LEU A 464 21.31 -5.12 3.93
C LEU A 464 21.22 -5.90 2.62
N GLY A 465 21.48 -7.21 2.69
CA GLY A 465 21.33 -8.14 1.58
C GLY A 465 19.89 -8.60 1.36
N ASP A 466 19.69 -9.57 0.46
CA ASP A 466 18.35 -10.05 0.06
C ASP A 466 17.59 -10.79 1.17
N GLU A 467 18.24 -11.14 2.27
CA GLU A 467 17.58 -11.62 3.49
C GLU A 467 16.62 -10.58 4.08
N ALA A 468 16.82 -9.29 3.75
CA ALA A 468 15.97 -8.18 4.16
C ALA A 468 14.96 -7.75 3.10
N ARG A 469 14.88 -8.42 1.97
CA ARG A 469 13.96 -8.08 0.88
C ARG A 469 12.50 -8.16 1.34
N PHE A 470 11.65 -7.21 0.90
CA PHE A 470 10.21 -7.22 1.21
C PHE A 470 9.45 -8.29 0.44
N ASN A 471 9.64 -8.32 -0.89
CA ASN A 471 8.90 -9.20 -1.77
C ASN A 471 9.78 -9.72 -2.91
N SER A 472 9.58 -10.98 -3.24
CA SER A 472 10.12 -11.61 -4.46
C SER A 472 8.95 -11.99 -5.35
N PRO A 473 8.63 -11.18 -6.39
CA PRO A 473 7.52 -11.46 -7.29
C PRO A 473 7.57 -12.88 -7.86
N GLY A 474 6.41 -13.54 -7.94
CA GLY A 474 6.32 -14.92 -8.41
C GLY A 474 6.58 -15.99 -7.34
N THR A 475 6.93 -15.62 -6.11
CA THR A 475 7.07 -16.57 -4.98
C THR A 475 5.91 -16.45 -4.00
N THR A 476 5.59 -17.56 -3.31
CA THR A 476 4.46 -17.64 -2.37
C THR A 476 4.87 -17.61 -0.89
N SER A 477 6.17 -17.62 -0.59
CA SER A 477 6.69 -17.70 0.78
C SER A 477 7.91 -16.79 0.96
N GLY A 478 8.21 -16.45 2.21
CA GLY A 478 9.36 -15.61 2.57
C GLY A 478 9.14 -14.09 2.40
N ASN A 479 8.02 -13.69 1.83
CA ASN A 479 7.68 -12.29 1.55
C ASN A 479 7.05 -11.58 2.76
N TRP A 480 7.10 -10.25 2.78
CA TRP A 480 6.38 -9.33 3.67
C TRP A 480 6.69 -9.49 5.15
N SER A 481 7.74 -10.25 5.48
CA SER A 481 8.05 -10.63 6.86
C SER A 481 9.23 -9.88 7.47
N TRP A 482 10.01 -9.14 6.67
CA TRP A 482 11.19 -8.41 7.15
C TRP A 482 10.80 -7.33 8.15
N ARG A 483 11.63 -7.21 9.21
CA ARG A 483 11.50 -6.22 10.28
C ARG A 483 12.85 -5.64 10.66
N LEU A 484 12.83 -4.38 11.07
CA LEU A 484 13.95 -3.78 11.79
C LEU A 484 13.94 -4.30 13.23
N THR A 485 14.92 -5.12 13.56
CA THR A 485 15.05 -5.75 14.89
C THR A 485 15.80 -4.88 15.89
N THR A 486 16.52 -3.86 15.40
CA THR A 486 17.24 -2.89 16.23
C THR A 486 16.34 -1.68 16.52
N GLY A 487 16.65 -0.99 17.63
CA GLY A 487 15.99 0.31 17.92
C GLY A 487 16.34 1.38 16.89
N LEU A 488 15.49 2.41 16.77
CA LEU A 488 15.70 3.52 15.82
C LEU A 488 17.01 4.31 16.07
N ASP A 489 17.54 4.29 17.30
CA ASP A 489 18.82 4.92 17.62
C ASP A 489 19.99 4.28 16.87
N ALA A 490 19.92 2.97 16.63
CA ALA A 490 20.95 2.25 15.89
C ALA A 490 21.07 2.70 14.42
N ILE A 491 20.00 3.24 13.85
CA ILE A 491 19.97 3.72 12.45
C ILE A 491 20.10 5.25 12.33
N ALA A 492 20.26 5.96 13.44
CA ALA A 492 20.36 7.42 13.44
C ALA A 492 21.56 7.92 12.61
N GLY A 493 22.67 7.18 12.57
CA GLY A 493 23.85 7.47 11.74
C GLY A 493 23.54 7.48 10.23
N PRO A 494 23.05 6.37 9.67
CA PRO A 494 22.59 6.30 8.29
C PRO A 494 21.55 7.37 7.94
N MET A 495 20.58 7.63 8.81
CA MET A 495 19.55 8.63 8.55
C MET A 495 20.13 10.07 8.49
N ARG A 496 21.08 10.38 9.37
CA ARG A 496 21.81 11.65 9.32
C ARG A 496 22.61 11.78 8.03
N GLY A 497 23.39 10.75 7.66
CA GLY A 497 24.16 10.75 6.41
C GLY A 497 23.26 10.94 5.17
N PHE A 498 22.08 10.33 5.17
CA PHE A 498 21.09 10.55 4.11
C PHE A 498 20.62 11.99 4.05
N GLY A 499 20.24 12.59 5.18
CA GLY A 499 19.81 13.99 5.24
C GLY A 499 20.90 14.97 4.77
N GLU A 500 22.15 14.74 5.20
CA GLU A 500 23.30 15.53 4.77
C GLU A 500 23.56 15.41 3.26
N MET A 501 23.47 14.18 2.72
CA MET A 501 23.60 13.96 1.27
C MET A 501 22.44 14.64 0.51
N ALA A 502 21.21 14.48 0.94
CA ALA A 502 20.04 15.09 0.32
C ALA A 502 20.15 16.63 0.28
N SER A 503 20.60 17.24 1.38
CA SER A 503 20.83 18.69 1.47
C SER A 503 21.86 19.18 0.45
N ARG A 504 22.95 18.43 0.21
CA ARG A 504 23.95 18.79 -0.83
C ARG A 504 23.35 18.84 -2.23
N TYR A 505 22.33 18.04 -2.51
CA TYR A 505 21.60 18.01 -3.78
C TYR A 505 20.35 18.91 -3.80
N GLY A 506 20.15 19.76 -2.78
CA GLY A 506 19.03 20.70 -2.70
C GLY A 506 17.66 20.04 -2.51
N ARG A 507 17.61 18.97 -1.72
CA ARG A 507 16.39 18.22 -1.40
C ARG A 507 16.02 18.29 0.07
#